data_b283227ecef174e541f8abcc8403a3c3
#
_entry.id   b283227ecef174e541f8abcc8403a3c3
#
_cell.length_a   1.000
_cell.length_b   1.000
_cell.length_c   1.000
_cell.angle_alpha   90.00
_cell.angle_beta   90.00
_cell.angle_gamma   90.00
#
_symmetry.space_group_name_H-M   'P 1'
#
loop_
_entity.id
_entity.type
_entity.pdbx_description
1 polymer ?
#
loop_
_entity_poly.entity_id
_entity_poly.type
_entity_poly.pdbx_seq_one_letter_code
_entity_poly.pdbx_strand_id
1 'polypeptide(L)'
;MRRDTLWVVLTIAGPALWWWPVSMEPCLDLPGWLPLVLVALWTSLATILSGGRWLRFFAASAVGNFAGLCALAVWWPTDPIARSYLPYTVTFASLAAILVSLVAGLAMRKVTVSNENGRRAVWIALVCCFALGPITIALTPPMVAHRVRRNDRLGEERFEALKNAVEQTVAEASDPARICDGRALEQNYSGPSFSEEDWHRITGNYVKQDGYVFMVYCHEKGGYTIDASPHIRTGRANGTRRFCTDESGRVGCGMEFNRSRYACTACPR
;
A
#
# COMPACT_ATOMS: atom_id res chain seq x y z
N MET A 1 -24.31 25.87 18.61
CA MET A 1 -24.54 24.85 17.57
C MET A 1 -25.61 23.89 18.07
N ARG A 2 -26.71 23.66 17.32
CA ARG A 2 -27.75 22.73 17.75
C ARG A 2 -27.16 21.32 17.81
N ARG A 3 -27.53 20.53 18.82
CA ARG A 3 -27.04 19.18 19.07
C ARG A 3 -27.11 18.29 17.80
N ASP A 4 -28.15 18.47 17.00
CA ASP A 4 -28.36 17.73 15.75
C ASP A 4 -27.32 18.08 14.67
N THR A 5 -26.89 19.35 14.59
CA THR A 5 -25.88 19.80 13.61
C THR A 5 -24.52 19.20 13.92
N LEU A 6 -24.13 19.12 15.19
CA LEU A 6 -22.89 18.47 15.62
C LEU A 6 -22.86 17.00 15.20
N TRP A 7 -23.99 16.31 15.36
CA TRP A 7 -24.14 14.90 14.98
C TRP A 7 -23.97 14.67 13.48
N VAL A 8 -24.59 15.50 12.68
CA VAL A 8 -24.46 15.42 11.22
C VAL A 8 -22.99 15.62 10.81
N VAL A 9 -22.33 16.64 11.38
CA VAL A 9 -20.92 16.92 11.10
C VAL A 9 -20.02 15.73 11.50
N LEU A 10 -20.19 15.17 12.69
CA LEU A 10 -19.43 14.00 13.14
C LEU A 10 -19.69 12.78 12.27
N THR A 11 -20.93 12.60 11.81
CA THR A 11 -21.27 11.47 10.93
C THR A 11 -20.72 11.62 9.52
N ILE A 12 -20.47 12.83 9.06
CA ILE A 12 -19.76 13.08 7.80
C ILE A 12 -18.24 12.88 7.99
N ALA A 13 -17.70 13.48 9.04
CA ALA A 13 -16.26 13.47 9.28
C ALA A 13 -15.70 12.07 9.60
N GLY A 14 -16.41 11.26 10.38
CA GLY A 14 -15.98 9.92 10.73
C GLY A 14 -15.66 9.05 9.52
N PRO A 15 -16.62 8.74 8.66
CA PRO A 15 -16.40 7.98 7.45
C PRO A 15 -15.33 8.58 6.52
N ALA A 16 -15.27 9.90 6.38
CA ALA A 16 -14.25 10.55 5.57
C ALA A 16 -12.83 10.25 6.08
N LEU A 17 -12.63 10.27 7.40
CA LEU A 17 -11.34 9.98 8.02
C LEU A 17 -10.94 8.50 7.94
N TRP A 18 -11.90 7.57 7.91
CA TRP A 18 -11.59 6.12 7.89
C TRP A 18 -11.07 5.62 6.54
N TRP A 19 -11.33 6.32 5.45
CA TRP A 19 -10.75 5.97 4.15
C TRP A 19 -9.27 6.33 4.05
N TRP A 20 -8.78 7.23 4.91
CA TRP A 20 -7.36 7.60 4.92
C TRP A 20 -6.41 6.44 5.20
N PRO A 21 -6.64 5.57 6.22
CA PRO A 21 -5.80 4.40 6.45
C PRO A 21 -5.78 3.42 5.29
N VAL A 22 -6.86 3.32 4.52
CA VAL A 22 -6.93 2.44 3.34
C VAL A 22 -6.03 2.90 2.22
N SER A 23 -5.81 4.22 2.07
CA SER A 23 -4.81 4.72 1.12
C SER A 23 -3.40 4.27 1.47
N MET A 24 -3.23 3.86 2.72
CA MET A 24 -1.98 3.38 3.30
C MET A 24 -1.96 1.85 3.49
N GLU A 25 -2.96 1.14 2.91
CA GLU A 25 -3.07 -0.32 2.98
C GLU A 25 -1.74 -1.05 2.75
N PRO A 26 -0.92 -0.69 1.74
CA PRO A 26 0.38 -1.32 1.54
C PRO A 26 1.36 -1.11 2.69
N CYS A 27 1.11 -0.12 3.54
CA CYS A 27 1.97 0.25 4.66
C CYS A 27 1.58 -0.43 5.96
N LEU A 28 0.30 -0.68 6.14
CA LEU A 28 -0.27 -1.13 7.40
C LEU A 28 -0.74 -2.58 7.36
N ASP A 29 -0.72 -3.22 6.18
CA ASP A 29 -1.28 -4.56 5.91
C ASP A 29 -2.72 -4.69 6.44
N LEU A 30 -3.48 -3.59 6.40
CA LEU A 30 -4.86 -3.57 6.84
C LEU A 30 -5.75 -4.22 5.78
N PRO A 31 -6.70 -5.07 6.17
CA PRO A 31 -7.61 -5.67 5.21
C PRO A 31 -8.51 -4.60 4.59
N GLY A 32 -8.64 -4.61 3.26
CA GLY A 32 -9.42 -3.63 2.50
C GLY A 32 -10.91 -3.56 2.87
N TRP A 33 -11.44 -4.57 3.58
CA TRP A 33 -12.82 -4.57 4.09
C TRP A 33 -13.00 -3.80 5.41
N LEU A 34 -11.90 -3.46 6.12
CA LEU A 34 -11.96 -2.79 7.43
C LEU A 34 -12.79 -1.49 7.43
N PRO A 35 -12.65 -0.59 6.45
CA PRO A 35 -13.49 0.62 6.38
C PRO A 35 -14.97 0.31 6.29
N LEU A 36 -15.35 -0.73 5.55
CA LEU A 36 -16.75 -1.12 5.43
C LEU A 36 -17.34 -1.58 6.76
N VAL A 37 -16.55 -2.31 7.56
CA VAL A 37 -16.94 -2.69 8.93
C VAL A 37 -17.09 -1.47 9.82
N LEU A 38 -16.16 -0.51 9.75
CA LEU A 38 -16.24 0.72 10.52
C LEU A 38 -17.47 1.57 10.12
N VAL A 39 -17.78 1.64 8.82
CA VAL A 39 -18.98 2.30 8.30
C VAL A 39 -20.25 1.62 8.81
N ALA A 40 -20.30 0.29 8.78
CA ALA A 40 -21.44 -0.48 9.30
C ALA A 40 -21.66 -0.24 10.80
N LEU A 41 -20.58 -0.32 11.58
CA LEU A 41 -20.60 -0.11 13.01
C LEU A 41 -21.05 1.31 13.36
N TRP A 42 -20.48 2.32 12.71
CA TRP A 42 -20.85 3.72 12.90
C TRP A 42 -22.30 3.99 12.59
N THR A 43 -22.80 3.52 11.43
CA THR A 43 -24.19 3.71 11.01
C THR A 43 -25.15 3.02 11.98
N SER A 44 -24.80 1.83 12.45
CA SER A 44 -25.56 1.08 13.45
C SER A 44 -25.66 1.86 14.77
N LEU A 45 -24.54 2.28 15.32
CA LEU A 45 -24.47 3.03 16.60
C LEU A 45 -25.23 4.36 16.50
N ALA A 46 -25.03 5.10 15.42
CA ALA A 46 -25.73 6.36 15.18
C ALA A 46 -27.24 6.19 15.03
N THR A 47 -27.69 5.10 14.39
CA THR A 47 -29.12 4.76 14.25
C THR A 47 -29.75 4.45 15.61
N ILE A 48 -29.09 3.66 16.46
CA ILE A 48 -29.54 3.33 17.81
C ILE A 48 -29.67 4.59 18.66
N LEU A 49 -28.65 5.46 18.67
CA LEU A 49 -28.67 6.71 19.46
C LEU A 49 -29.71 7.72 19.00
N SER A 50 -30.06 7.73 17.73
CA SER A 50 -31.05 8.64 17.16
C SER A 50 -32.51 8.21 17.38
N GLY A 51 -32.72 7.07 18.01
CA GLY A 51 -34.08 6.51 18.18
C GLY A 51 -34.74 6.14 16.85
N GLY A 52 -33.98 5.60 15.91
CA GLY A 52 -34.46 5.10 14.63
C GLY A 52 -34.49 6.11 13.48
N ARG A 53 -33.97 7.32 13.65
CA ARG A 53 -33.84 8.32 12.56
C ARG A 53 -32.72 7.97 11.57
N TRP A 54 -32.66 6.73 11.15
CA TRP A 54 -31.57 6.14 10.38
C TRP A 54 -31.30 6.83 9.05
N LEU A 55 -32.35 7.38 8.40
CA LEU A 55 -32.20 8.00 7.06
C LEU A 55 -31.27 9.21 7.06
N ARG A 56 -31.31 10.05 8.11
CA ARG A 56 -30.42 11.22 8.22
C ARG A 56 -28.97 10.80 8.40
N PHE A 57 -28.72 9.78 9.21
CA PHE A 57 -27.38 9.29 9.47
C PHE A 57 -26.84 8.47 8.30
N PHE A 58 -27.70 7.73 7.61
CA PHE A 58 -27.38 7.10 6.34
C PHE A 58 -26.92 8.12 5.30
N ALA A 59 -27.67 9.17 5.07
CA ALA A 59 -27.32 10.22 4.12
C ALA A 59 -26.00 10.92 4.50
N ALA A 60 -25.82 11.28 5.78
CA ALA A 60 -24.59 11.89 6.26
C ALA A 60 -23.38 10.94 6.13
N SER A 61 -23.54 9.65 6.43
CA SER A 61 -22.50 8.64 6.25
C SER A 61 -22.14 8.46 4.77
N ALA A 62 -23.13 8.42 3.87
CA ALA A 62 -22.90 8.33 2.43
C ALA A 62 -22.09 9.52 1.90
N VAL A 63 -22.45 10.74 2.32
CA VAL A 63 -21.69 11.97 1.98
C VAL A 63 -20.26 11.91 2.52
N GLY A 64 -20.08 11.48 3.77
CA GLY A 64 -18.77 11.36 4.41
C GLY A 64 -17.88 10.33 3.70
N ASN A 65 -18.44 9.17 3.34
CA ASN A 65 -17.71 8.14 2.58
C ASN A 65 -17.28 8.65 1.20
N PHE A 66 -18.19 9.30 0.49
CA PHE A 66 -17.88 9.86 -0.82
C PHE A 66 -16.80 10.96 -0.72
N ALA A 67 -16.92 11.87 0.25
CA ALA A 67 -15.93 12.93 0.48
C ALA A 67 -14.55 12.34 0.83
N GLY A 68 -14.50 11.31 1.69
CA GLY A 68 -13.26 10.62 2.06
C GLY A 68 -12.61 9.93 0.87
N LEU A 69 -13.38 9.24 0.03
CA LEU A 69 -12.89 8.61 -1.18
C LEU A 69 -12.40 9.62 -2.21
N CYS A 70 -13.10 10.76 -2.37
CA CYS A 70 -12.64 11.85 -3.23
C CYS A 70 -11.33 12.47 -2.72
N ALA A 71 -11.21 12.71 -1.41
CA ALA A 71 -9.97 13.19 -0.81
C ALA A 71 -8.83 12.19 -1.04
N LEU A 72 -9.10 10.91 -0.86
CA LEU A 72 -8.18 9.82 -1.16
C LEU A 72 -7.71 9.85 -2.61
N ALA A 73 -8.63 10.09 -3.54
CA ALA A 73 -8.35 10.21 -4.96
C ALA A 73 -7.36 11.33 -5.29
N VAL A 74 -7.46 12.47 -4.59
CA VAL A 74 -6.54 13.61 -4.76
C VAL A 74 -5.13 13.27 -4.24
N TRP A 75 -5.02 12.44 -3.20
CA TRP A 75 -3.76 12.06 -2.57
C TRP A 75 -3.16 10.75 -3.12
N TRP A 76 -3.89 10.06 -4.00
CA TRP A 76 -3.42 8.81 -4.60
C TRP A 76 -2.12 9.03 -5.39
N PRO A 77 -1.25 8.02 -5.43
CA PRO A 77 0.06 8.14 -6.05
C PRO A 77 0.02 8.52 -7.52
N THR A 78 1.12 9.10 -7.96
CA THR A 78 1.33 9.68 -9.29
C THR A 78 1.42 8.66 -10.43
N ASP A 79 1.30 7.35 -10.14
CA ASP A 79 1.33 6.30 -11.17
C ASP A 79 0.15 6.46 -12.14
N PRO A 80 0.42 6.65 -13.44
CA PRO A 80 -0.63 6.80 -14.47
C PRO A 80 -1.58 5.61 -14.54
N ILE A 81 -1.08 4.39 -14.31
CA ILE A 81 -1.88 3.16 -14.36
C ILE A 81 -2.85 3.13 -13.16
N ALA A 82 -2.36 3.40 -11.96
CA ALA A 82 -3.19 3.48 -10.77
C ALA A 82 -4.26 4.58 -10.91
N ARG A 83 -3.92 5.71 -11.51
CA ARG A 83 -4.87 6.81 -11.79
C ARG A 83 -5.98 6.39 -12.74
N SER A 84 -5.72 5.56 -13.74
CA SER A 84 -6.77 5.10 -14.68
C SER A 84 -7.83 4.22 -14.00
N TYR A 85 -7.47 3.48 -12.96
CA TYR A 85 -8.39 2.65 -12.18
C TYR A 85 -9.11 3.40 -11.04
N LEU A 86 -8.64 4.59 -10.70
CA LEU A 86 -9.17 5.37 -9.59
C LEU A 86 -10.68 5.65 -9.65
N PRO A 87 -11.28 6.08 -10.79
CA PRO A 87 -12.72 6.29 -10.88
C PRO A 87 -13.52 5.02 -10.57
N TYR A 88 -13.06 3.88 -11.05
CA TYR A 88 -13.71 2.58 -10.77
C TYR A 88 -13.61 2.23 -9.29
N THR A 89 -12.41 2.37 -8.70
CA THR A 89 -12.20 2.08 -7.28
C THR A 89 -13.06 2.97 -6.38
N VAL A 90 -13.09 4.28 -6.64
CA VAL A 90 -13.93 5.23 -5.88
C VAL A 90 -15.42 4.90 -6.04
N THR A 91 -15.86 4.58 -7.25
CA THR A 91 -17.27 4.25 -7.51
C THR A 91 -17.67 2.95 -6.79
N PHE A 92 -16.91 1.88 -6.93
CA PHE A 92 -17.23 0.60 -6.28
C PHE A 92 -17.16 0.70 -4.76
N ALA A 93 -16.15 1.36 -4.20
CA ALA A 93 -16.03 1.56 -2.76
C ALA A 93 -17.17 2.43 -2.20
N SER A 94 -17.58 3.47 -2.93
CA SER A 94 -18.73 4.31 -2.56
C SER A 94 -20.02 3.51 -2.56
N LEU A 95 -20.28 2.73 -3.60
CA LEU A 95 -21.47 1.87 -3.69
C LEU A 95 -21.51 0.83 -2.57
N ALA A 96 -20.36 0.17 -2.29
CA ALA A 96 -20.25 -0.79 -1.20
C ALA A 96 -20.52 -0.13 0.16
N ALA A 97 -19.94 1.04 0.44
CA ALA A 97 -20.16 1.78 1.67
C ALA A 97 -21.61 2.25 1.84
N ILE A 98 -22.25 2.69 0.75
CA ILE A 98 -23.67 3.07 0.74
C ILE A 98 -24.54 1.85 1.04
N LEU A 99 -24.29 0.71 0.40
CA LEU A 99 -25.06 -0.51 0.60
C LEU A 99 -24.92 -1.02 2.04
N VAL A 100 -23.70 -1.06 2.57
CA VAL A 100 -23.41 -1.47 3.94
C VAL A 100 -24.10 -0.53 4.94
N SER A 101 -24.04 0.79 4.73
CA SER A 101 -24.74 1.78 5.57
C SER A 101 -26.25 1.61 5.53
N LEU A 102 -26.81 1.31 4.36
CA LEU A 102 -28.24 1.07 4.18
C LEU A 102 -28.68 -0.17 4.96
N VAL A 103 -27.99 -1.30 4.78
CA VAL A 103 -28.29 -2.57 5.47
C VAL A 103 -28.16 -2.40 6.99
N ALA A 104 -27.08 -1.78 7.46
CA ALA A 104 -26.84 -1.53 8.87
C ALA A 104 -27.95 -0.62 9.49
N GLY A 105 -28.29 0.47 8.81
CA GLY A 105 -29.36 1.38 9.25
C GLY A 105 -30.74 0.70 9.31
N LEU A 106 -31.09 -0.07 8.29
CA LEU A 106 -32.34 -0.82 8.25
C LEU A 106 -32.41 -1.90 9.34
N ALA A 107 -31.32 -2.66 9.56
CA ALA A 107 -31.25 -3.68 10.59
C ALA A 107 -31.45 -3.08 12.00
N MET A 108 -30.88 -1.92 12.27
CA MET A 108 -30.87 -1.27 13.59
C MET A 108 -32.04 -0.32 13.83
N ARG A 109 -32.88 -0.05 12.82
CA ARG A 109 -33.99 0.95 12.93
C ARG A 109 -34.98 0.71 14.05
N LYS A 110 -35.17 -0.55 14.45
CA LYS A 110 -36.10 -0.95 15.52
C LYS A 110 -35.40 -1.19 16.87
N VAL A 111 -34.08 -1.13 16.89
CA VAL A 111 -33.32 -1.35 18.12
C VAL A 111 -33.36 -0.07 18.95
N THR A 112 -33.96 -0.12 20.12
CA THR A 112 -34.00 0.97 21.09
C THR A 112 -33.29 0.57 22.36
N VAL A 113 -32.40 1.42 22.83
CA VAL A 113 -31.73 1.23 24.13
C VAL A 113 -32.45 2.11 25.16
N SER A 114 -33.27 1.48 26.00
CA SER A 114 -34.04 2.18 27.05
C SER A 114 -33.22 2.43 28.30
N ASN A 115 -32.22 1.61 28.56
CA ASN A 115 -31.35 1.70 29.74
C ASN A 115 -30.28 2.79 29.55
N GLU A 116 -30.11 3.66 30.54
CA GLU A 116 -29.11 4.74 30.53
C GLU A 116 -27.67 4.21 30.40
N ASN A 117 -27.34 3.12 31.05
CA ASN A 117 -26.02 2.49 30.95
C ASN A 117 -25.75 1.96 29.52
N GLY A 118 -26.76 1.38 28.87
CA GLY A 118 -26.67 0.95 27.48
C GLY A 118 -26.46 2.13 26.54
N ARG A 119 -27.14 3.26 26.76
CA ARG A 119 -26.92 4.48 25.95
C ARG A 119 -25.53 5.04 26.15
N ARG A 120 -24.99 5.05 27.39
CA ARG A 120 -23.61 5.46 27.65
C ARG A 120 -22.61 4.54 26.95
N ALA A 121 -22.81 3.22 26.96
CA ALA A 121 -21.94 2.27 26.27
C ALA A 121 -21.93 2.51 24.75
N VAL A 122 -23.08 2.74 24.13
CA VAL A 122 -23.19 3.05 22.70
C VAL A 122 -22.48 4.38 22.37
N TRP A 123 -22.57 5.38 23.26
CA TRP A 123 -21.86 6.64 23.14
C TRP A 123 -20.34 6.46 23.18
N ILE A 124 -19.84 5.72 24.16
CA ILE A 124 -18.41 5.43 24.28
C ILE A 124 -17.91 4.71 23.03
N ALA A 125 -18.63 3.69 22.54
CA ALA A 125 -18.27 2.99 21.33
C ALA A 125 -18.20 3.92 20.10
N LEU A 126 -19.15 4.85 19.97
CA LEU A 126 -19.14 5.84 18.89
C LEU A 126 -17.95 6.79 18.98
N VAL A 127 -17.63 7.30 20.17
CA VAL A 127 -16.46 8.15 20.40
C VAL A 127 -15.17 7.39 20.09
N CYS A 128 -15.07 6.14 20.50
CA CYS A 128 -13.91 5.29 20.17
C CYS A 128 -13.77 5.08 18.65
N CYS A 129 -14.86 4.78 17.95
CA CYS A 129 -14.83 4.66 16.48
C CYS A 129 -14.40 5.97 15.81
N PHE A 130 -14.87 7.12 16.32
CA PHE A 130 -14.47 8.43 15.79
C PHE A 130 -12.98 8.71 16.04
N ALA A 131 -12.49 8.38 17.23
CA ALA A 131 -11.09 8.59 17.60
C ALA A 131 -10.10 7.74 16.78
N LEU A 132 -10.54 6.58 16.27
CA LEU A 132 -9.70 5.74 15.41
C LEU A 132 -9.19 6.48 14.16
N GLY A 133 -9.99 7.33 13.55
CA GLY A 133 -9.59 8.10 12.37
C GLY A 133 -8.38 9.02 12.64
N PRO A 134 -8.47 10.00 13.55
CA PRO A 134 -7.34 10.86 13.91
C PRO A 134 -6.11 10.09 14.40
N ILE A 135 -6.31 9.03 15.19
CA ILE A 135 -5.21 8.19 15.70
C ILE A 135 -4.48 7.52 14.52
N THR A 136 -5.20 6.93 13.58
CA THR A 136 -4.59 6.30 12.41
C THR A 136 -3.87 7.31 11.54
N ILE A 137 -4.44 8.52 11.33
CA ILE A 137 -3.77 9.60 10.60
C ILE A 137 -2.47 9.99 11.28
N ALA A 138 -2.46 10.14 12.60
CA ALA A 138 -1.27 10.51 13.35
C ALA A 138 -0.17 9.42 13.35
N LEU A 139 -0.57 8.14 13.40
CA LEU A 139 0.37 7.01 13.42
C LEU A 139 0.88 6.62 12.02
N THR A 140 0.13 6.92 10.97
CA THR A 140 0.50 6.53 9.60
C THR A 140 1.87 7.07 9.15
N PRO A 141 2.21 8.37 9.27
CA PRO A 141 3.49 8.89 8.80
C PRO A 141 4.71 8.20 9.42
N PRO A 142 4.80 8.01 10.77
CA PRO A 142 5.94 7.31 11.35
C PRO A 142 6.01 5.83 10.95
N MET A 143 4.87 5.14 10.82
CA MET A 143 4.83 3.74 10.36
C MET A 143 5.29 3.61 8.91
N VAL A 144 4.83 4.49 8.03
CA VAL A 144 5.29 4.56 6.63
C VAL A 144 6.79 4.82 6.58
N ALA A 145 7.28 5.81 7.31
CA ALA A 145 8.71 6.12 7.35
C ALA A 145 9.56 4.97 7.87
N HIS A 146 9.06 4.22 8.87
CA HIS A 146 9.73 3.03 9.38
C HIS A 146 9.77 1.92 8.32
N ARG A 147 8.66 1.63 7.64
CA ARG A 147 8.58 0.62 6.60
C ARG A 147 9.49 0.97 5.41
N VAL A 148 9.46 2.23 4.94
CA VAL A 148 10.35 2.71 3.87
C VAL A 148 11.81 2.48 4.23
N ARG A 149 12.25 2.90 5.42
CA ARG A 149 13.64 2.68 5.88
C ARG A 149 14.00 1.21 5.97
N ARG A 150 13.08 0.36 6.45
CA ARG A 150 13.30 -1.09 6.49
C ARG A 150 13.44 -1.67 5.09
N ASN A 151 12.55 -1.29 4.17
CA ASN A 151 12.57 -1.77 2.79
C ASN A 151 13.82 -1.28 2.05
N ASP A 152 14.21 -0.02 2.23
CA ASP A 152 15.45 0.52 1.66
C ASP A 152 16.68 -0.26 2.13
N ARG A 153 16.75 -0.60 3.43
CA ARG A 153 17.84 -1.42 3.97
C ARG A 153 17.84 -2.84 3.38
N LEU A 154 16.68 -3.51 3.40
CA LEU A 154 16.58 -4.87 2.84
C LEU A 154 16.82 -4.89 1.33
N GLY A 155 16.40 -3.84 0.62
CA GLY A 155 16.67 -3.66 -0.80
C GLY A 155 18.18 -3.52 -1.08
N GLU A 156 18.88 -2.73 -0.29
CA GLU A 156 20.33 -2.54 -0.36
C GLU A 156 21.08 -3.83 -0.02
N GLU A 157 20.72 -4.51 1.07
CA GLU A 157 21.34 -5.78 1.49
C GLU A 157 21.20 -6.85 0.40
N ARG A 158 20.01 -7.00 -0.21
CA ARG A 158 19.78 -7.94 -1.31
C ARG A 158 20.51 -7.55 -2.58
N PHE A 159 20.52 -6.29 -2.91
CA PHE A 159 21.22 -5.78 -4.08
C PHE A 159 22.74 -6.07 -4.00
N GLU A 160 23.37 -5.77 -2.87
CA GLU A 160 24.79 -6.04 -2.67
C GLU A 160 25.09 -7.54 -2.68
N ALA A 161 24.24 -8.35 -2.05
CA ALA A 161 24.40 -9.80 -2.10
C ALA A 161 24.22 -10.36 -3.53
N LEU A 162 23.27 -9.82 -4.31
CA LEU A 162 23.06 -10.23 -5.69
C LEU A 162 24.22 -9.80 -6.59
N LYS A 163 24.76 -8.60 -6.39
CA LYS A 163 25.95 -8.12 -7.07
C LYS A 163 27.15 -9.03 -6.80
N ASN A 164 27.41 -9.35 -5.53
CA ASN A 164 28.48 -10.24 -5.15
C ASN A 164 28.31 -11.65 -5.78
N ALA A 165 27.10 -12.19 -5.79
CA ALA A 165 26.80 -13.48 -6.42
C ALA A 165 27.06 -13.45 -7.93
N VAL A 166 26.68 -12.38 -8.62
CA VAL A 166 26.96 -12.20 -10.04
C VAL A 166 28.48 -12.09 -10.28
N GLU A 167 29.19 -11.26 -9.54
CA GLU A 167 30.65 -11.09 -9.65
C GLU A 167 31.38 -12.40 -9.40
N GLN A 168 30.98 -13.19 -8.39
CA GLN A 168 31.55 -14.51 -8.11
C GLN A 168 31.25 -15.50 -9.24
N THR A 169 30.02 -15.54 -9.72
CA THR A 169 29.62 -16.40 -10.85
C THR A 169 30.44 -16.06 -12.12
N VAL A 170 30.68 -14.76 -12.38
CA VAL A 170 31.55 -14.32 -13.48
C VAL A 170 32.97 -14.80 -13.30
N ALA A 171 33.52 -14.69 -12.09
CA ALA A 171 34.91 -15.10 -11.80
C ALA A 171 35.12 -16.61 -11.90
N GLU A 172 34.13 -17.42 -11.56
CA GLU A 172 34.19 -18.88 -11.61
C GLU A 172 33.86 -19.48 -12.99
N ALA A 173 33.12 -18.71 -13.82
CA ALA A 173 32.63 -19.20 -15.09
C ALA A 173 33.64 -18.97 -16.22
N SER A 174 33.96 -20.03 -16.95
CA SER A 174 34.62 -19.94 -18.26
C SER A 174 33.69 -19.38 -19.35
N ASP A 175 32.37 -19.40 -19.10
CA ASP A 175 31.31 -18.96 -20.02
C ASP A 175 30.50 -17.85 -19.39
N PRO A 176 30.49 -16.63 -19.97
CA PRO A 176 29.67 -15.51 -19.51
C PRO A 176 28.15 -15.79 -19.46
N ALA A 177 27.66 -16.75 -20.25
CA ALA A 177 26.25 -17.11 -20.27
C ALA A 177 25.77 -17.74 -18.93
N ARG A 178 26.66 -18.21 -18.07
CA ARG A 178 26.29 -18.72 -16.74
C ARG A 178 25.65 -17.68 -15.81
N ILE A 179 25.93 -16.41 -16.03
CA ILE A 179 25.27 -15.31 -15.25
C ILE A 179 23.76 -15.34 -15.46
N CYS A 180 23.32 -15.83 -16.63
CA CYS A 180 21.91 -15.91 -17.00
C CYS A 180 21.22 -17.18 -16.44
N ASP A 181 21.95 -18.03 -15.73
CA ASP A 181 21.41 -19.19 -15.04
C ASP A 181 21.10 -18.79 -13.57
N GLY A 182 19.83 -18.68 -13.24
CA GLY A 182 19.39 -18.34 -11.88
C GLY A 182 19.89 -19.31 -10.82
N ARG A 183 20.10 -20.60 -11.16
CA ARG A 183 20.67 -21.59 -10.23
C ARG A 183 22.15 -21.35 -9.92
N ALA A 184 22.91 -20.88 -10.90
CA ALA A 184 24.33 -20.54 -10.67
C ALA A 184 24.42 -19.29 -9.76
N LEU A 185 23.52 -18.33 -9.91
CA LEU A 185 23.43 -17.17 -9.00
C LEU A 185 23.01 -17.58 -7.59
N GLU A 186 22.04 -18.48 -7.45
CA GLU A 186 21.57 -18.98 -6.16
C GLU A 186 22.70 -19.61 -5.34
N GLN A 187 23.57 -20.40 -5.97
CA GLN A 187 24.70 -21.07 -5.31
C GLN A 187 25.70 -20.08 -4.68
N ASN A 188 25.86 -18.91 -5.29
CA ASN A 188 26.82 -17.90 -4.86
C ASN A 188 26.16 -16.78 -4.02
N TYR A 189 24.85 -16.86 -3.82
CA TYR A 189 24.10 -15.83 -3.11
C TYR A 189 24.12 -16.05 -1.59
N SER A 190 24.54 -15.04 -0.84
CA SER A 190 24.65 -15.08 0.62
C SER A 190 23.72 -14.10 1.35
N GLY A 191 22.76 -13.51 0.64
CA GLY A 191 21.83 -12.52 1.19
C GLY A 191 20.52 -13.10 1.74
N PRO A 192 19.55 -12.24 2.10
CA PRO A 192 18.21 -12.66 2.48
C PRO A 192 17.54 -13.44 1.35
N SER A 193 17.04 -14.65 1.65
CA SER A 193 16.59 -15.63 0.65
C SER A 193 15.54 -15.10 -0.33
N PHE A 194 15.71 -15.46 -1.59
CA PHE A 194 14.67 -15.50 -2.61
C PHE A 194 14.03 -16.90 -2.62
N SER A 195 12.82 -17.04 -3.13
CA SER A 195 12.22 -18.35 -3.35
C SER A 195 12.88 -19.06 -4.54
N GLU A 196 12.77 -20.38 -4.61
CA GLU A 196 13.27 -21.16 -5.77
C GLU A 196 12.66 -20.66 -7.09
N GLU A 197 11.37 -20.29 -7.09
CA GLU A 197 10.69 -19.73 -8.25
C GLU A 197 11.27 -18.36 -8.66
N ASP A 198 11.69 -17.55 -7.69
CA ASP A 198 12.29 -16.25 -7.94
C ASP A 198 13.63 -16.35 -8.66
N TRP A 199 14.45 -17.35 -8.32
CA TRP A 199 15.73 -17.60 -8.99
C TRP A 199 15.58 -17.92 -10.48
N HIS A 200 14.53 -18.64 -10.86
CA HIS A 200 14.21 -18.89 -12.26
C HIS A 200 13.73 -17.66 -13.01
N ARG A 201 13.21 -16.68 -12.30
CA ARG A 201 12.66 -15.44 -12.90
C ARG A 201 13.67 -14.30 -12.95
N ILE A 202 14.57 -14.20 -11.98
CA ILE A 202 15.40 -13.01 -11.77
C ILE A 202 16.27 -12.64 -12.99
N THR A 203 16.67 -13.63 -13.80
CA THR A 203 17.49 -13.45 -15.00
C THR A 203 16.71 -13.22 -16.29
N GLY A 204 15.43 -13.50 -16.33
CA GLY A 204 14.58 -13.34 -17.52
C GLY A 204 13.39 -12.42 -17.33
N ASN A 205 13.07 -12.14 -16.10
CA ASN A 205 11.93 -11.30 -15.69
C ASN A 205 12.32 -10.55 -14.42
N TYR A 206 11.36 -10.00 -13.71
CA TYR A 206 11.57 -9.33 -12.44
C TYR A 206 11.01 -10.13 -11.27
N VAL A 207 11.66 -9.99 -10.13
CA VAL A 207 11.23 -10.56 -8.85
C VAL A 207 10.84 -9.43 -7.90
N LYS A 208 9.73 -9.60 -7.18
CA LYS A 208 9.25 -8.63 -6.21
C LYS A 208 9.48 -9.14 -4.81
N GLN A 209 10.24 -8.40 -4.02
CA GLN A 209 10.53 -8.76 -2.64
C GLN A 209 10.68 -7.51 -1.77
N ASP A 210 10.06 -7.50 -0.59
CA ASP A 210 10.14 -6.41 0.40
C ASP A 210 9.94 -4.98 -0.17
N GLY A 211 9.03 -4.84 -1.11
CA GLY A 211 8.72 -3.54 -1.74
C GLY A 211 9.69 -3.13 -2.84
N TYR A 212 10.63 -4.00 -3.23
CA TYR A 212 11.56 -3.81 -4.33
C TYR A 212 11.29 -4.77 -5.48
N VAL A 213 11.72 -4.37 -6.66
CA VAL A 213 11.79 -5.18 -7.87
C VAL A 213 13.27 -5.41 -8.15
N PHE A 214 13.67 -6.67 -8.24
CA PHE A 214 15.03 -7.09 -8.57
C PHE A 214 15.05 -7.72 -9.95
N MET A 215 16.10 -7.46 -10.71
CA MET A 215 16.28 -8.00 -12.05
C MET A 215 17.77 -8.06 -12.41
N VAL A 216 18.17 -9.16 -13.06
CA VAL A 216 19.48 -9.32 -13.68
C VAL A 216 19.28 -9.41 -15.18
N TYR A 217 19.73 -8.42 -15.90
CA TYR A 217 19.74 -8.41 -17.36
C TYR A 217 21.04 -9.00 -17.87
N CYS A 218 20.92 -9.99 -18.73
CA CYS A 218 22.04 -10.55 -19.46
C CYS A 218 22.08 -9.95 -20.87
N HIS A 219 23.25 -9.56 -21.31
CA HIS A 219 23.43 -8.98 -22.63
C HIS A 219 23.93 -10.05 -23.62
N GLU A 220 23.45 -10.01 -24.87
CA GLU A 220 23.79 -10.98 -25.93
C GLU A 220 25.31 -11.11 -26.19
N LYS A 221 26.09 -10.07 -25.94
CA LYS A 221 27.55 -10.03 -26.17
C LYS A 221 28.39 -10.38 -24.94
N GLY A 222 27.77 -10.97 -23.92
CA GLY A 222 28.37 -11.11 -22.60
C GLY A 222 28.36 -9.77 -21.86
N GLY A 223 28.07 -9.81 -20.61
CA GLY A 223 27.85 -8.64 -19.74
C GLY A 223 26.50 -8.70 -19.07
N TYR A 224 26.33 -7.87 -18.06
CA TYR A 224 25.12 -7.86 -17.26
C TYR A 224 24.75 -6.47 -16.74
N THR A 225 23.51 -6.31 -16.37
CA THR A 225 23.03 -5.17 -15.57
C THR A 225 22.12 -5.69 -14.48
N ILE A 226 22.39 -5.29 -13.24
CA ILE A 226 21.57 -5.62 -12.08
C ILE A 226 20.78 -4.35 -11.72
N ASP A 227 19.47 -4.47 -11.56
CA ASP A 227 18.59 -3.39 -11.10
C ASP A 227 17.82 -3.82 -9.86
N ALA A 228 17.75 -2.91 -8.89
CA ALA A 228 16.88 -3.01 -7.75
C ALA A 228 16.17 -1.67 -7.57
N SER A 229 14.88 -1.65 -7.88
CA SER A 229 14.07 -0.43 -7.85
C SER A 229 12.83 -0.59 -6.98
N PRO A 230 12.37 0.47 -6.29
CA PRO A 230 11.15 0.42 -5.52
C PRO A 230 9.96 0.02 -6.39
N HIS A 231 9.15 -0.92 -5.92
CA HIS A 231 7.96 -1.36 -6.63
C HIS A 231 6.91 -0.24 -6.64
N ILE A 232 6.61 0.31 -7.81
CA ILE A 232 5.79 1.52 -7.98
C ILE A 232 4.31 1.29 -7.64
N ARG A 233 3.85 0.03 -7.56
CA ARG A 233 2.42 -0.33 -7.58
C ARG A 233 1.59 0.22 -6.41
N THR A 234 2.20 0.64 -5.33
CA THR A 234 1.48 1.01 -4.11
C THR A 234 2.04 2.25 -3.41
N GLY A 235 2.61 3.17 -4.15
CA GLY A 235 2.96 4.47 -3.62
C GLY A 235 4.16 4.49 -2.68
N ARG A 236 4.28 5.55 -1.93
CA ARG A 236 5.43 6.02 -1.15
C ARG A 236 6.00 5.06 -0.07
N ALA A 237 5.42 3.87 0.10
CA ALA A 237 5.77 2.97 1.20
C ALA A 237 6.76 1.86 0.85
N ASN A 238 7.10 1.68 -0.42
CA ASN A 238 7.89 0.53 -0.84
C ASN A 238 9.40 0.75 -0.72
N GLY A 239 9.86 1.97 -0.86
CA GLY A 239 11.26 2.38 -0.80
C GLY A 239 11.46 3.67 -1.57
N THR A 240 12.62 4.31 -1.38
CA THR A 240 12.96 5.58 -2.04
C THR A 240 14.24 5.50 -2.85
N ARG A 241 15.07 4.51 -2.59
CA ARG A 241 16.38 4.37 -3.22
C ARG A 241 16.28 3.43 -4.42
N ARG A 242 17.06 3.71 -5.44
CA ARG A 242 17.28 2.80 -6.57
C ARG A 242 18.72 2.40 -6.58
N PHE A 243 18.97 1.14 -6.94
CA PHE A 243 20.32 0.59 -7.03
C PHE A 243 20.46 -0.07 -8.40
N CYS A 244 21.57 0.21 -9.06
CA CYS A 244 21.91 -0.38 -10.33
C CYS A 244 23.42 -0.59 -10.40
N THR A 245 23.86 -1.70 -10.99
CA THR A 245 25.26 -1.92 -11.36
C THR A 245 25.34 -2.68 -12.68
N ASP A 246 26.42 -2.51 -13.40
CA ASP A 246 26.70 -3.20 -14.65
C ASP A 246 28.12 -3.82 -14.64
N GLU A 247 28.50 -4.45 -15.73
CA GLU A 247 29.81 -5.09 -15.91
C GLU A 247 31.01 -4.16 -15.72
N SER A 248 30.81 -2.86 -15.72
CA SER A 248 31.86 -1.87 -15.42
C SER A 248 32.06 -1.65 -13.91
N GLY A 249 31.23 -2.28 -13.06
CA GLY A 249 31.26 -2.11 -11.61
C GLY A 249 30.75 -0.75 -11.14
N ARG A 250 30.20 0.07 -12.03
CA ARG A 250 29.61 1.38 -11.66
C ARG A 250 28.29 1.17 -10.95
N VAL A 251 28.16 1.76 -9.77
CA VAL A 251 26.89 1.81 -9.06
C VAL A 251 26.13 3.05 -9.48
N GLY A 252 24.89 2.86 -9.92
CA GLY A 252 23.99 3.94 -10.37
C GLY A 252 22.68 3.96 -9.60
N CYS A 253 21.87 4.98 -9.84
CA CYS A 253 20.56 5.19 -9.22
C CYS A 253 19.39 4.97 -10.18
N GLY A 254 19.62 4.35 -11.31
CA GLY A 254 18.62 4.03 -12.30
C GLY A 254 19.19 3.26 -13.46
N MET A 255 18.31 2.77 -14.30
CA MET A 255 18.63 2.00 -15.48
C MET A 255 18.00 2.66 -16.70
N GLU A 256 18.75 2.81 -17.77
CA GLU A 256 18.28 3.30 -19.05
C GLU A 256 18.54 2.28 -20.14
N PHE A 257 17.58 2.14 -21.05
CA PHE A 257 17.75 1.33 -22.24
C PHE A 257 18.45 2.14 -23.32
N ASN A 258 19.67 1.77 -23.64
CA ASN A 258 20.46 2.45 -24.68
C ASN A 258 20.74 1.51 -25.85
N ARG A 259 20.02 1.72 -26.97
CA ARG A 259 20.11 1.04 -28.27
C ARG A 259 19.98 -0.48 -28.26
N SER A 260 20.62 -1.22 -27.40
CA SER A 260 20.55 -2.69 -27.35
C SER A 260 20.91 -3.26 -25.99
N ARG A 261 21.16 -2.41 -24.99
CA ARG A 261 21.50 -2.83 -23.63
C ARG A 261 20.92 -1.90 -22.59
N TYR A 262 20.68 -2.45 -21.43
CA TYR A 262 20.40 -1.67 -20.24
C TYR A 262 21.74 -1.23 -19.61
N ALA A 263 21.86 0.02 -19.28
CA ALA A 263 23.02 0.61 -18.64
C ALA A 263 22.63 1.40 -17.40
N CYS A 264 23.48 1.39 -16.38
CA CYS A 264 23.24 2.14 -15.17
C CYS A 264 23.51 3.63 -15.39
N THR A 265 22.57 4.46 -14.89
CA THR A 265 22.73 5.92 -14.90
C THR A 265 23.31 6.39 -13.58
N ALA A 266 24.23 7.37 -13.65
CA ALA A 266 24.82 7.95 -12.46
C ALA A 266 23.73 8.56 -11.54
N CYS A 267 23.96 8.51 -10.24
CA CYS A 267 23.08 9.18 -9.29
C CYS A 267 23.09 10.69 -9.52
N PRO A 268 21.92 11.34 -9.56
CA PRO A 268 21.89 12.79 -9.57
C PRO A 268 22.55 13.32 -8.28
N ARG A 269 23.44 14.29 -8.45
CA ARG A 269 24.14 14.96 -7.34
C ARG A 269 23.20 15.88 -6.57
#